data_e97d4031cd1897116551368987d2462c
#
_entry.id   e97d4031cd1897116551368987d2462c
#
_cell.length_a   1.000
_cell.length_b   1.000
_cell.length_c   1.000
_cell.angle_alpha   90.00
_cell.angle_beta   90.00
_cell.angle_gamma   90.00
#
_symmetry.space_group_name_H-M   'P 1'
#
loop_
_entity.id
_entity.type
_entity.pdbx_description
1 polymer ?
#
loop_
_entity_poly.entity_id
_entity_poly.type
_entity_poly.pdbx_seq_one_letter_code
_entity_poly.pdbx_strand_id
1 'polypeptide(L)'
;NRAAVVHVLKQQAGTPTRVGFAAGRRLGKAVVRNRVKRRLREAVRLLWPRVRQGYYIVVIARQAALDMPFPELRQKVEELFERAGLMQREG
;
A
#
# COMPACT_ATOMS: atom_id res chain seq x y z
N ASN A 1 6.04 -3.07 -7.80
CA ASN A 1 7.14 -2.21 -8.22
C ASN A 1 8.28 -2.25 -7.19
N ARG A 2 9.20 -1.31 -7.26
CA ARG A 2 10.37 -1.30 -6.35
C ARG A 2 10.01 -1.04 -4.90
N ALA A 3 8.95 -0.31 -4.65
CA ALA A 3 8.57 0.07 -3.30
C ALA A 3 7.82 -1.05 -2.58
N ALA A 4 6.92 -1.74 -3.26
CA ALA A 4 6.05 -2.71 -2.62
C ALA A 4 5.42 -3.66 -3.62
N VAL A 5 4.83 -4.73 -3.08
CA VAL A 5 3.95 -5.64 -3.81
C VAL A 5 2.57 -5.50 -3.20
N VAL A 6 1.54 -5.48 -4.03
CA VAL A 6 0.16 -5.37 -3.57
C VAL A 6 -0.60 -6.64 -3.96
N HIS A 7 -1.21 -7.26 -2.96
CA HIS A 7 -2.15 -8.36 -3.17
C HIS A 7 -3.56 -7.87 -2.92
N VAL A 8 -4.48 -8.23 -3.80
CA VAL A 8 -5.86 -7.75 -3.73
C VAL A 8 -6.80 -8.94 -3.70
N LEU A 9 -7.70 -8.95 -2.73
CA LEU A 9 -8.73 -9.96 -2.61
C LEU A 9 -10.10 -9.27 -2.64
N LYS A 10 -10.95 -9.69 -3.56
CA LYS A 10 -12.29 -9.13 -3.66
C LYS A 10 -13.16 -9.66 -2.52
N GLN A 11 -13.86 -8.75 -1.85
CA GLN A 11 -14.78 -9.06 -0.77
C GLN A 11 -16.22 -9.07 -1.27
N GLN A 12 -17.14 -9.50 -0.40
CA GLN A 12 -18.55 -9.43 -0.71
C GLN A 12 -19.00 -7.99 -0.95
N ALA A 13 -19.99 -7.82 -1.82
CA ALA A 13 -20.59 -6.52 -2.09
C ALA A 13 -21.04 -5.86 -0.79
N GLY A 14 -20.75 -4.56 -0.65
CA GLY A 14 -21.11 -3.80 0.54
C GLY A 14 -20.08 -3.84 1.67
N THR A 15 -19.04 -4.67 1.53
CA THR A 15 -17.96 -4.72 2.53
C THR A 15 -16.99 -3.56 2.31
N PRO A 16 -16.66 -2.80 3.36
CA PRO A 16 -15.65 -1.74 3.22
C PRO A 16 -14.28 -2.32 2.88
N THR A 17 -13.51 -1.56 2.12
CA THR A 17 -12.12 -1.93 1.81
C THR A 17 -11.27 -1.86 3.07
N ARG A 18 -10.43 -2.86 3.25
CA ARG A 18 -9.47 -2.94 4.35
C ARG A 18 -8.08 -3.12 3.77
N VAL A 19 -7.09 -2.59 4.49
CA VAL A 19 -5.69 -2.70 4.05
C VAL A 19 -4.82 -3.16 5.21
N GLY A 20 -3.95 -4.12 4.91
CA GLY A 20 -2.93 -4.58 5.83
C GLY A 20 -1.54 -4.29 5.26
N PHE A 21 -0.56 -4.16 6.15
CA PHE A 21 0.81 -3.85 5.77
C PHE A 21 1.73 -4.92 6.33
N ALA A 22 2.66 -5.38 5.50
CA ALA A 22 3.60 -6.39 5.88
C ALA A 22 5.02 -5.96 5.50
N ALA A 23 5.98 -6.36 6.33
CA ALA A 23 7.40 -6.14 6.07
C ALA A 23 8.16 -7.38 6.53
N GLY A 24 8.79 -8.07 5.61
CA GLY A 24 9.51 -9.30 5.89
C GLY A 24 10.77 -9.08 6.73
N ARG A 25 11.23 -10.16 7.36
CA ARG A 25 12.41 -10.10 8.23
C ARG A 25 13.67 -9.67 7.51
N ARG A 26 13.75 -9.89 6.20
CA ARG A 26 14.90 -9.49 5.38
C ARG A 26 15.10 -7.98 5.35
N LEU A 27 14.08 -7.21 5.66
CA LEU A 27 14.18 -5.75 5.65
C LEU A 27 14.92 -5.21 6.88
N GLY A 28 15.11 -6.03 7.91
CA GLY A 28 15.85 -5.60 9.09
C GLY A 28 15.13 -5.89 10.38
N LYS A 29 15.55 -5.20 11.44
CA LYS A 29 15.00 -5.35 12.79
C LYS A 29 13.55 -4.86 12.85
N ALA A 30 12.86 -5.23 13.92
CA ALA A 30 11.45 -4.86 14.10
C ALA A 30 11.21 -3.35 13.99
N VAL A 31 12.12 -2.54 14.54
CA VAL A 31 11.99 -1.08 14.50
C VAL A 31 12.01 -0.58 13.04
N VAL A 32 12.89 -1.16 12.21
CA VAL A 32 12.99 -0.79 10.80
C VAL A 32 11.73 -1.20 10.05
N ARG A 33 11.26 -2.43 10.30
CA ARG A 33 10.06 -2.95 9.66
C ARG A 33 8.82 -2.14 10.05
N ASN A 34 8.69 -1.77 11.30
CA ASN A 34 7.57 -0.94 11.76
C ASN A 34 7.61 0.44 11.13
N ARG A 35 8.81 1.00 10.96
CA ARG A 35 8.99 2.30 10.32
C ARG A 35 8.52 2.28 8.88
N VAL A 36 8.91 1.27 8.10
CA VAL A 36 8.50 1.20 6.69
C VAL A 36 7.01 0.95 6.56
N LYS A 37 6.42 0.13 7.43
CA LYS A 37 4.98 -0.07 7.44
C LYS A 37 4.24 1.23 7.72
N ARG A 38 4.74 2.04 8.64
CA ARG A 38 4.15 3.34 8.97
C ARG A 38 4.20 4.29 7.77
N ARG A 39 5.32 4.31 7.06
CA ARG A 39 5.46 5.13 5.86
C ARG A 39 4.48 4.70 4.76
N LEU A 40 4.35 3.39 4.54
CA LEU A 40 3.40 2.87 3.56
C LEU A 40 1.96 3.18 3.97
N ARG A 41 1.65 3.07 5.26
CA ARG A 41 0.31 3.39 5.77
C ARG A 41 -0.01 4.87 5.50
N GLU A 42 0.94 5.76 5.72
CA GLU A 42 0.73 7.18 5.45
C GLU A 42 0.49 7.44 3.95
N ALA A 43 1.25 6.77 3.09
CA ALA A 43 1.06 6.90 1.64
C ALA A 43 -0.33 6.43 1.22
N VAL A 44 -0.80 5.31 1.76
CA VAL A 44 -2.13 4.79 1.46
C VAL A 44 -3.22 5.70 2.02
N ARG A 45 -3.01 6.25 3.22
CA ARG A 45 -3.98 7.17 3.84
C ARG A 45 -4.28 8.35 2.92
N LEU A 46 -3.27 8.88 2.26
CA LEU A 46 -3.44 10.01 1.34
C LEU A 46 -4.26 9.64 0.10
N LEU A 47 -4.27 8.38 -0.28
CA LEU A 47 -5.02 7.89 -1.43
C LEU A 47 -6.42 7.42 -1.05
N TRP A 48 -6.68 7.23 0.24
CA TRP A 48 -7.85 6.49 0.74
C TRP A 48 -9.19 7.02 0.20
N PRO A 49 -9.42 8.34 0.10
CA PRO A 49 -10.70 8.82 -0.43
C PRO A 49 -11.01 8.36 -1.86
N ARG A 50 -9.98 7.99 -2.62
CA ARG A 50 -10.12 7.55 -4.00
C ARG A 50 -10.07 6.03 -4.16
N VAL A 51 -9.87 5.29 -3.07
CA VAL A 51 -9.77 3.84 -3.12
C VAL A 51 -11.16 3.21 -3.20
N ARG A 52 -11.34 2.27 -4.12
CA ARG A 52 -12.62 1.58 -4.29
C ARG A 52 -12.94 0.72 -3.09
N GLN A 53 -14.23 0.61 -2.77
CA GLN A 53 -14.68 -0.24 -1.68
C GLN A 53 -14.85 -1.68 -2.15
N GLY A 54 -14.85 -2.62 -1.18
CA GLY A 54 -15.11 -4.02 -1.46
C GLY A 54 -13.89 -4.89 -1.62
N TYR A 55 -12.74 -4.44 -1.16
CA TYR A 55 -11.48 -5.19 -1.30
C TYR A 55 -10.75 -5.35 0.00
N TYR A 56 -10.01 -6.44 0.12
CA TYR A 56 -8.97 -6.59 1.12
C TYR A 56 -7.63 -6.45 0.40
N ILE A 57 -6.81 -5.51 0.86
CA ILE A 57 -5.56 -5.17 0.19
C ILE A 57 -4.42 -5.45 1.16
N VAL A 58 -3.39 -6.14 0.71
CA VAL A 58 -2.17 -6.34 1.50
C VAL A 58 -1.02 -5.68 0.76
N VAL A 59 -0.37 -4.73 1.42
CA VAL A 59 0.78 -4.01 0.88
C VAL A 59 2.04 -4.57 1.55
N ILE A 60 2.90 -5.19 0.76
CA ILE A 60 4.12 -5.83 1.25
C ILE A 60 5.32 -4.98 0.87
N ALA A 61 6.04 -4.47 1.88
CA ALA A 61 7.19 -3.60 1.66
C ALA A 61 8.33 -4.34 0.96
N ARG A 62 8.98 -3.66 0.04
CA ARG A 62 10.25 -4.10 -0.57
C ARG A 62 11.38 -3.23 -0.05
N GLN A 63 12.61 -3.72 -0.19
CA GLN A 63 13.76 -3.07 0.41
C GLN A 63 13.94 -1.60 -0.04
N ALA A 64 13.68 -1.30 -1.29
CA ALA A 64 13.82 0.07 -1.78
C ALA A 64 12.95 1.08 -1.03
N ALA A 65 11.85 0.62 -0.42
CA ALA A 65 10.97 1.52 0.35
C ALA A 65 11.63 2.05 1.62
N LEU A 66 12.67 1.37 2.12
CA LEU A 66 13.32 1.79 3.37
C LEU A 66 13.96 3.17 3.27
N ASP A 67 14.59 3.46 2.13
CA ASP A 67 15.35 4.68 1.94
C ASP A 67 14.74 5.62 0.90
N MET A 68 13.60 5.25 0.36
CA MET A 68 12.96 6.04 -0.68
C MET A 68 12.38 7.33 -0.08
N PRO A 69 12.64 8.49 -0.69
CA PRO A 69 11.99 9.74 -0.24
C PRO A 69 10.48 9.57 -0.25
N PHE A 70 9.79 10.19 0.72
CA PHE A 70 8.35 9.99 0.86
C PHE A 70 7.55 10.37 -0.39
N PRO A 71 7.84 11.49 -1.08
CA PRO A 71 7.09 11.80 -2.32
C PRO A 71 7.20 10.71 -3.37
N GLU A 72 8.37 10.09 -3.50
CA GLU A 72 8.55 8.98 -4.43
C GLU A 72 7.80 7.74 -3.96
N LEU A 73 7.87 7.43 -2.67
CA LEU A 73 7.15 6.31 -2.09
C LEU A 73 5.64 6.45 -2.32
N ARG A 74 5.11 7.64 -2.07
CA ARG A 74 3.70 7.94 -2.32
C ARG A 74 3.31 7.70 -3.77
N GLN A 75 4.13 8.17 -4.69
CA GLN A 75 3.88 7.98 -6.12
C GLN A 75 3.90 6.51 -6.49
N LYS A 76 4.85 5.74 -5.97
CA LYS A 76 4.94 4.32 -6.25
C LYS A 76 3.74 3.55 -5.72
N VAL A 77 3.25 3.91 -4.55
CA VAL A 77 2.04 3.29 -3.99
C VAL A 77 0.82 3.62 -4.85
N GLU A 78 0.70 4.87 -5.29
CA GLU A 78 -0.39 5.28 -6.17
C GLU A 78 -0.37 4.49 -7.48
N GLU A 79 0.80 4.32 -8.09
CA GLU A 79 0.95 3.52 -9.30
C GLU A 79 0.49 2.09 -9.11
N LEU A 80 0.83 1.48 -7.97
CA LEU A 80 0.42 0.12 -7.65
C LEU A 80 -1.09 0.00 -7.55
N PHE A 81 -1.70 0.96 -6.87
CA PHE A 81 -3.16 0.96 -6.68
C PHE A 81 -3.88 1.17 -8.01
N GLU A 82 -3.35 2.04 -8.85
CA GLU A 82 -3.93 2.26 -10.19
C GLU A 82 -3.83 1.01 -11.05
N ARG A 83 -2.68 0.36 -11.08
CA ARG A 83 -2.49 -0.88 -11.84
C ARG A 83 -3.39 -2.01 -11.37
N ALA A 84 -3.66 -2.05 -10.07
CA ALA A 84 -4.54 -3.06 -9.49
C ALA A 84 -6.02 -2.75 -9.69
N GLY A 85 -6.36 -1.62 -10.28
CA GLY A 85 -7.74 -1.22 -10.51
C GLY A 85 -8.45 -0.78 -9.25
N LEU A 86 -7.71 -0.34 -8.23
CA LEU A 86 -8.26 0.02 -6.94
C LEU A 86 -8.67 1.48 -6.83
N MET A 87 -8.26 2.32 -7.78
CA MET A 87 -8.53 3.76 -7.71
C MET A 87 -9.81 4.10 -8.45
N GLN A 88 -10.65 4.92 -7.83
CA GLN A 88 -11.84 5.44 -8.47
C GLN A 88 -11.44 6.46 -9.53
N ARG A 89 -12.10 6.40 -10.67
CA ARG A 89 -11.89 7.40 -11.72
C ARG A 89 -12.71 8.63 -11.37
N GLU A 90 -12.09 9.78 -11.49
CA GLU A 90 -12.82 11.04 -11.43
C GLU A 90 -13.71 11.12 -12.66
N GLY A 91 -14.94 11.22 -12.41
CA GLY A 91 -16.03 11.10 -13.29
C GLY A 91 -16.17 11.94 -14.46
#